data_ce9c446bf5a23907e57734a0eceabddf
#
_entry.id   ce9c446bf5a23907e57734a0eceabddf
#
_cell.length_a   1.000
_cell.length_b   1.000
_cell.length_c   1.000
_cell.angle_alpha   90.00
_cell.angle_beta   90.00
_cell.angle_gamma   90.00
#
_symmetry.space_group_name_H-M   'P 1'
#
loop_
_entity.id
_entity.type
_entity.pdbx_description
1 polymer ?
#
loop_
_entity_poly.entity_id
_entity_poly.type
_entity_poly.pdbx_seq_one_letter_code
_entity_poly.pdbx_strand_id
1 'polypeptide(L)'
;MGRTGLVAAFSRQCTTGRLLAVSAPLLELRNLHCEADGANILRGVDLVVNEGEVHALMGPNGAGKSTIANVVMGHPGYTLSAGDILLKGENIAAWSPDERARAGIFLAFQYPEAISGVSVVQFLRQAIAARKGLDERSVLEVRLDLMEWMDRLGMDPAFAERHLNDGFSGGERKRNEILQMALLEPAIAFLDETDSGLDIDALRVVARGVRTVRNEHPAMGVIVVTHYVKLLEEIEPDQVHILVDGQIVESGDADLAQRIEHEGYDAWRPVSL
;
A
#
# COMPACT_ATOMS: atom_id res chain seq x y z
N MET A 1 79.61 2.42 -25.48
CA MET A 1 78.75 3.58 -25.64
C MET A 1 77.36 3.10 -26.06
N GLY A 2 76.41 3.11 -25.19
CA GLY A 2 75.05 2.65 -25.47
C GLY A 2 74.19 2.88 -24.26
N ARG A 3 73.33 3.86 -24.28
CA ARG A 3 72.43 4.27 -23.20
C ARG A 3 71.19 3.34 -23.19
N THR A 4 71.02 2.71 -22.07
CA THR A 4 69.81 1.91 -21.73
C THR A 4 68.70 2.87 -21.30
N GLY A 5 67.61 2.91 -22.07
CA GLY A 5 66.39 3.63 -21.71
C GLY A 5 65.45 2.76 -20.90
N LEU A 6 65.18 3.18 -19.67
CA LEU A 6 64.22 2.57 -18.75
C LEU A 6 62.79 2.98 -19.12
N VAL A 7 61.98 2.05 -19.59
CA VAL A 7 60.53 2.31 -19.85
C VAL A 7 59.80 1.95 -18.55
N ALA A 8 59.28 2.97 -17.88
CA ALA A 8 58.43 2.82 -16.72
C ALA A 8 57.03 2.38 -17.17
N ALA A 9 56.60 1.18 -16.80
CA ALA A 9 55.25 0.69 -16.96
C ALA A 9 54.33 1.32 -15.93
N PHE A 10 53.47 2.21 -16.35
CA PHE A 10 52.34 2.71 -15.57
C PHE A 10 51.25 1.61 -15.52
N SER A 11 51.17 0.87 -14.42
CA SER A 11 50.03 0.03 -14.09
C SER A 11 48.84 0.91 -13.72
N ARG A 12 47.88 1.05 -14.61
CA ARG A 12 46.55 1.58 -14.30
C ARG A 12 45.84 0.59 -13.41
N GLN A 13 45.71 0.88 -12.14
CA GLN A 13 44.76 0.22 -11.25
C GLN A 13 43.35 0.56 -11.73
N CYS A 14 42.68 -0.40 -12.33
CA CYS A 14 41.25 -0.35 -12.64
C CYS A 14 40.51 -0.53 -11.31
N THR A 15 40.10 0.57 -10.69
CA THR A 15 39.18 0.54 -9.57
C THR A 15 37.84 0.02 -10.09
N THR A 16 37.55 -1.23 -9.77
CA THR A 16 36.22 -1.85 -9.96
C THR A 16 35.22 -1.09 -9.13
N GLY A 17 34.58 -0.11 -9.75
CA GLY A 17 33.36 0.50 -9.23
C GLY A 17 32.32 -0.61 -9.11
N ARG A 18 32.02 -0.97 -7.86
CA ARG A 18 30.88 -1.83 -7.54
C ARG A 18 29.64 -1.08 -8.00
N LEU A 19 29.08 -1.46 -9.16
CA LEU A 19 27.74 -1.07 -9.53
C LEU A 19 26.84 -1.56 -8.40
N LEU A 20 26.35 -0.64 -7.59
CA LEU A 20 25.24 -0.91 -6.68
C LEU A 20 24.10 -1.33 -7.59
N ALA A 21 23.72 -2.60 -7.53
CA ALA A 21 22.52 -3.07 -8.20
C ALA A 21 21.36 -2.26 -7.59
N VAL A 22 20.77 -1.38 -8.35
CA VAL A 22 19.53 -0.69 -7.97
C VAL A 22 18.50 -1.81 -7.87
N SER A 23 18.00 -2.08 -6.66
CA SER A 23 16.92 -3.04 -6.47
C SER A 23 15.71 -2.59 -7.28
N ALA A 24 14.98 -3.54 -7.87
CA ALA A 24 13.73 -3.21 -8.53
C ALA A 24 12.77 -2.55 -7.52
N PRO A 25 11.96 -1.57 -7.95
CA PRO A 25 10.93 -1.00 -7.10
C PRO A 25 10.03 -2.08 -6.51
N LEU A 26 9.47 -1.82 -5.33
CA LEU A 26 8.51 -2.74 -4.69
C LEU A 26 7.25 -2.88 -5.54
N LEU A 27 6.67 -1.74 -5.94
CA LEU A 27 5.53 -1.68 -6.87
C LEU A 27 5.83 -0.64 -7.94
N GLU A 28 5.52 -0.97 -9.20
CA GLU A 28 5.62 -0.03 -10.30
C GLU A 28 4.40 -0.18 -11.21
N LEU A 29 3.69 0.92 -11.42
CA LEU A 29 2.61 1.06 -12.38
C LEU A 29 3.16 1.81 -13.58
N ARG A 30 3.04 1.24 -14.78
CA ARG A 30 3.52 1.85 -16.02
C ARG A 30 2.38 2.11 -16.97
N ASN A 31 2.10 3.37 -17.23
CA ASN A 31 1.07 3.82 -18.17
C ASN A 31 -0.25 3.04 -18.00
N LEU A 32 -0.73 2.95 -16.75
CA LEU A 32 -1.85 2.10 -16.38
C LEU A 32 -3.17 2.69 -16.87
N HIS A 33 -3.89 1.95 -17.71
CA HIS A 33 -5.23 2.28 -18.18
C HIS A 33 -6.23 1.25 -17.70
N CYS A 34 -7.38 1.71 -17.24
CA CYS A 34 -8.40 0.83 -16.71
C CYS A 34 -9.80 1.30 -17.08
N GLU A 35 -10.68 0.32 -17.37
CA GLU A 35 -12.09 0.50 -17.67
C GLU A 35 -12.95 -0.19 -16.60
N ALA A 36 -14.10 0.44 -16.28
CA ALA A 36 -15.16 -0.17 -15.51
C ALA A 36 -16.50 0.27 -16.11
N ASP A 37 -17.42 -0.66 -16.27
CA ASP A 37 -18.76 -0.42 -16.85
C ASP A 37 -18.72 0.32 -18.21
N GLY A 38 -17.69 0.06 -19.02
CA GLY A 38 -17.50 0.70 -20.33
C GLY A 38 -16.97 2.13 -20.29
N ALA A 39 -16.61 2.63 -19.11
CA ALA A 39 -16.01 3.95 -18.94
C ALA A 39 -14.50 3.83 -18.63
N ASN A 40 -13.68 4.65 -19.30
CA ASN A 40 -12.24 4.79 -18.98
C ASN A 40 -12.08 5.55 -17.67
N ILE A 41 -11.61 4.86 -16.64
CA ILE A 41 -11.39 5.42 -15.29
C ILE A 41 -9.94 5.87 -15.11
N LEU A 42 -8.97 5.00 -15.43
CA LEU A 42 -7.54 5.36 -15.39
C LEU A 42 -7.03 5.59 -16.81
N ARG A 43 -6.20 6.63 -16.97
CA ARG A 43 -5.81 7.17 -18.27
C ARG A 43 -4.30 7.38 -18.38
N GLY A 44 -3.51 6.35 -18.06
CA GLY A 44 -2.06 6.41 -18.10
C GLY A 44 -1.47 6.83 -16.76
N VAL A 45 -1.71 6.02 -15.71
CA VAL A 45 -1.12 6.24 -14.38
C VAL A 45 0.27 5.62 -14.33
N ASP A 46 1.26 6.45 -13.98
CA ASP A 46 2.62 6.04 -13.65
C ASP A 46 2.85 6.27 -12.15
N LEU A 47 3.30 5.24 -11.44
CA LEU A 47 3.59 5.30 -10.01
C LEU A 47 4.71 4.31 -9.67
N VAL A 48 5.69 4.76 -8.89
CA VAL A 48 6.78 3.92 -8.38
C VAL A 48 6.82 4.03 -6.88
N VAL A 49 6.80 2.89 -6.19
CA VAL A 49 6.91 2.78 -4.73
C VAL A 49 8.08 1.86 -4.42
N ASN A 50 9.04 2.32 -3.63
CA ASN A 50 10.14 1.50 -3.15
C ASN A 50 9.82 0.82 -1.82
N GLU A 51 10.66 -0.13 -1.40
CA GLU A 51 10.51 -0.76 -0.09
C GLU A 51 10.58 0.29 1.03
N GLY A 52 9.64 0.20 1.97
CA GLY A 52 9.53 1.07 3.14
C GLY A 52 8.91 2.44 2.89
N GLU A 53 8.67 2.83 1.64
CA GLU A 53 8.07 4.14 1.34
C GLU A 53 6.57 4.18 1.65
N VAL A 54 6.12 5.36 2.06
CA VAL A 54 4.71 5.71 2.22
C VAL A 54 4.31 6.75 1.19
N HIS A 55 3.36 6.41 0.37
CA HIS A 55 2.79 7.30 -0.63
C HIS A 55 1.36 7.67 -0.26
N ALA A 56 1.04 8.95 -0.34
CA ALA A 56 -0.34 9.43 -0.23
C ALA A 56 -0.93 9.66 -1.62
N LEU A 57 -2.13 9.16 -1.86
CA LEU A 57 -2.87 9.38 -3.09
C LEU A 57 -4.09 10.24 -2.78
N MET A 58 -4.05 11.48 -3.22
CA MET A 58 -5.08 12.49 -3.03
C MET A 58 -5.75 12.85 -4.36
N GLY A 59 -6.92 13.47 -4.30
CA GLY A 59 -7.64 13.90 -5.50
C GLY A 59 -9.13 14.00 -5.24
N PRO A 60 -9.91 14.66 -6.12
CA PRO A 60 -11.35 14.79 -5.95
C PRO A 60 -12.06 13.43 -6.00
N ASN A 61 -13.32 13.42 -5.55
CA ASN A 61 -14.17 12.22 -5.67
C ASN A 61 -14.36 11.86 -7.14
N GLY A 62 -14.27 10.55 -7.44
CA GLY A 62 -14.38 10.06 -8.81
C GLY A 62 -13.09 10.17 -9.63
N ALA A 63 -11.97 10.68 -9.07
CA ALA A 63 -10.70 10.78 -9.79
C ALA A 63 -10.04 9.42 -10.13
N GLY A 64 -10.48 8.30 -9.50
CA GLY A 64 -9.93 6.97 -9.75
C GLY A 64 -8.99 6.45 -8.66
N LYS A 65 -8.95 7.08 -7.48
CA LYS A 65 -8.05 6.68 -6.38
C LYS A 65 -8.27 5.22 -5.93
N SER A 66 -9.48 4.88 -5.52
CA SER A 66 -9.85 3.50 -5.14
C SER A 66 -9.74 2.54 -6.31
N THR A 67 -9.90 3.04 -7.55
CA THR A 67 -9.72 2.23 -8.76
C THR A 67 -8.28 1.72 -8.88
N ILE A 68 -7.27 2.53 -8.57
CA ILE A 68 -5.86 2.09 -8.57
C ILE A 68 -5.68 0.90 -7.63
N ALA A 69 -6.15 1.01 -6.38
CA ALA A 69 -6.04 -0.07 -5.39
C ALA A 69 -6.75 -1.35 -5.85
N ASN A 70 -7.98 -1.23 -6.38
CA ASN A 70 -8.77 -2.35 -6.86
C ASN A 70 -8.14 -3.02 -8.11
N VAL A 71 -7.61 -2.24 -9.05
CA VAL A 71 -6.93 -2.75 -10.24
C VAL A 71 -5.64 -3.48 -9.85
N VAL A 72 -4.85 -2.91 -8.94
CA VAL A 72 -3.63 -3.57 -8.44
C VAL A 72 -3.97 -4.85 -7.68
N MET A 73 -5.12 -4.90 -6.97
CA MET A 73 -5.59 -6.13 -6.31
C MET A 73 -6.21 -7.14 -7.29
N GLY A 74 -6.50 -6.73 -8.54
CA GLY A 74 -7.10 -7.60 -9.57
C GLY A 74 -8.61 -7.80 -9.42
N HIS A 75 -9.31 -6.80 -8.88
CA HIS A 75 -10.75 -6.87 -8.69
C HIS A 75 -11.50 -7.06 -10.03
N PRO A 76 -12.40 -8.08 -10.16
CA PRO A 76 -13.00 -8.48 -11.43
C PRO A 76 -13.93 -7.42 -12.09
N GLY A 77 -14.37 -6.42 -11.32
CA GLY A 77 -15.16 -5.30 -11.83
C GLY A 77 -14.36 -4.29 -12.65
N TYR A 78 -13.04 -4.45 -12.72
CA TYR A 78 -12.14 -3.55 -13.44
C TYR A 78 -11.36 -4.30 -14.51
N THR A 79 -11.31 -3.74 -15.71
CA THR A 79 -10.55 -4.31 -16.83
C THR A 79 -9.32 -3.46 -17.10
N LEU A 80 -8.13 -4.06 -16.96
CA LEU A 80 -6.89 -3.44 -17.38
C LEU A 80 -6.85 -3.40 -18.92
N SER A 81 -6.95 -2.20 -19.50
CA SER A 81 -6.99 -2.03 -20.96
C SER A 81 -5.61 -1.79 -21.57
N ALA A 82 -4.65 -1.22 -20.82
CA ALA A 82 -3.25 -1.07 -21.22
C ALA A 82 -2.37 -0.81 -19.98
N GLY A 83 -1.06 -0.97 -20.18
CA GLY A 83 -0.04 -0.75 -19.15
C GLY A 83 0.35 -2.01 -18.39
N ASP A 84 1.31 -1.85 -17.48
CA ASP A 84 1.87 -2.94 -16.69
C ASP A 84 1.74 -2.65 -15.18
N ILE A 85 1.59 -3.72 -14.41
CA ILE A 85 1.66 -3.70 -12.95
C ILE A 85 2.81 -4.62 -12.55
N LEU A 86 3.89 -4.06 -12.03
CA LEU A 86 5.06 -4.83 -11.63
C LEU A 86 5.19 -4.84 -10.10
N LEU A 87 5.29 -6.02 -9.53
CA LEU A 87 5.61 -6.24 -8.13
C LEU A 87 7.03 -6.82 -8.04
N LYS A 88 7.96 -6.10 -7.43
CA LYS A 88 9.39 -6.48 -7.36
C LYS A 88 9.99 -6.83 -8.73
N GLY A 89 9.54 -6.10 -9.77
CA GLY A 89 9.98 -6.28 -11.16
C GLY A 89 9.25 -7.37 -11.95
N GLU A 90 8.37 -8.16 -11.33
CA GLU A 90 7.55 -9.16 -12.00
C GLU A 90 6.19 -8.59 -12.41
N ASN A 91 5.78 -8.77 -13.66
CA ASN A 91 4.48 -8.31 -14.14
C ASN A 91 3.36 -9.21 -13.64
N ILE A 92 2.50 -8.66 -12.80
CA ILE A 92 1.40 -9.35 -12.14
C ILE A 92 0.03 -9.10 -12.79
N ALA A 93 -0.01 -8.43 -13.94
CA ALA A 93 -1.27 -8.02 -14.58
C ALA A 93 -2.23 -9.20 -14.87
N ALA A 94 -1.67 -10.36 -15.18
CA ALA A 94 -2.44 -11.59 -15.46
C ALA A 94 -2.75 -12.44 -14.20
N TRP A 95 -2.23 -12.07 -13.04
CA TRP A 95 -2.44 -12.84 -11.81
C TRP A 95 -3.85 -12.64 -11.25
N SER A 96 -4.39 -13.71 -10.68
CA SER A 96 -5.65 -13.67 -9.95
C SER A 96 -5.52 -12.88 -8.62
N PRO A 97 -6.62 -12.39 -8.04
CA PRO A 97 -6.57 -11.64 -6.77
C PRO A 97 -5.91 -12.43 -5.62
N ASP A 98 -6.13 -13.74 -5.56
CA ASP A 98 -5.55 -14.61 -4.53
C ASP A 98 -4.03 -14.83 -4.74
N GLU A 99 -3.54 -14.89 -5.98
CA GLU A 99 -2.11 -14.91 -6.27
C GLU A 99 -1.44 -13.59 -5.84
N ARG A 100 -2.05 -12.46 -6.14
CA ARG A 100 -1.57 -11.13 -5.72
C ARG A 100 -1.55 -10.98 -4.20
N ALA A 101 -2.59 -11.45 -3.51
CA ALA A 101 -2.66 -11.45 -2.05
C ALA A 101 -1.56 -12.34 -1.44
N ARG A 102 -1.32 -13.54 -1.99
CA ARG A 102 -0.22 -14.43 -1.55
C ARG A 102 1.15 -13.81 -1.79
N ALA A 103 1.34 -13.08 -2.88
CA ALA A 103 2.58 -12.36 -3.15
C ALA A 103 2.83 -11.16 -2.23
N GLY A 104 1.82 -10.77 -1.45
CA GLY A 104 1.95 -9.75 -0.41
C GLY A 104 1.31 -8.42 -0.73
N ILE A 105 0.35 -8.35 -1.62
CA ILE A 105 -0.49 -7.17 -1.78
C ILE A 105 -1.65 -7.26 -0.79
N PHE A 106 -1.87 -6.19 -0.03
CA PHE A 106 -2.97 -6.06 0.93
C PHE A 106 -3.82 -4.84 0.58
N LEU A 107 -5.13 -4.97 0.72
CA LEU A 107 -6.08 -3.88 0.55
C LEU A 107 -6.99 -3.79 1.78
N ALA A 108 -6.90 -2.67 2.51
CA ALA A 108 -7.91 -2.26 3.47
C ALA A 108 -9.04 -1.57 2.69
N PHE A 109 -10.23 -2.13 2.75
CA PHE A 109 -11.36 -1.66 1.97
C PHE A 109 -12.03 -0.42 2.59
N GLN A 110 -12.57 0.44 1.76
CA GLN A 110 -13.41 1.54 2.23
C GLN A 110 -14.60 1.02 3.06
N TYR A 111 -15.26 -0.05 2.59
CA TYR A 111 -16.37 -0.72 3.25
C TYR A 111 -16.10 -2.23 3.35
N PRO A 112 -15.44 -2.70 4.41
CA PRO A 112 -15.17 -4.12 4.56
C PRO A 112 -16.46 -4.92 4.81
N GLU A 113 -16.65 -5.97 4.02
CA GLU A 113 -17.79 -6.88 4.08
C GLU A 113 -17.83 -7.67 5.39
N ALA A 114 -19.04 -7.94 5.87
CA ALA A 114 -19.26 -8.82 7.02
C ALA A 114 -19.33 -10.29 6.57
N ILE A 115 -18.61 -11.16 7.26
CA ILE A 115 -18.65 -12.61 7.00
C ILE A 115 -19.23 -13.31 8.21
N SER A 116 -20.54 -13.53 8.20
CA SER A 116 -21.24 -14.25 9.26
C SER A 116 -20.80 -15.71 9.32
N GLY A 117 -20.60 -16.23 10.52
CA GLY A 117 -20.17 -17.62 10.76
C GLY A 117 -18.67 -17.86 10.71
N VAL A 118 -17.86 -16.86 10.35
CA VAL A 118 -16.40 -16.95 10.36
C VAL A 118 -15.84 -15.97 11.39
N SER A 119 -15.20 -16.46 12.44
CA SER A 119 -14.60 -15.56 13.45
C SER A 119 -13.31 -14.90 12.94
N VAL A 120 -12.95 -13.76 13.54
CA VAL A 120 -11.70 -13.05 13.22
C VAL A 120 -10.49 -13.98 13.30
N VAL A 121 -10.37 -14.77 14.36
CA VAL A 121 -9.25 -15.72 14.52
C VAL A 121 -9.25 -16.81 13.45
N GLN A 122 -10.43 -17.32 13.06
CA GLN A 122 -10.53 -18.34 12.00
C GLN A 122 -10.12 -17.77 10.64
N PHE A 123 -10.61 -16.57 10.32
CA PHE A 123 -10.25 -15.86 9.09
C PHE A 123 -8.73 -15.63 9.00
N LEU A 124 -8.15 -15.02 10.05
CA LEU A 124 -6.73 -14.70 10.08
C LEU A 124 -5.84 -15.94 9.97
N ARG A 125 -6.21 -17.02 10.67
CA ARG A 125 -5.49 -18.28 10.55
C ARG A 125 -5.47 -18.82 9.13
N GLN A 126 -6.63 -18.79 8.45
CA GLN A 126 -6.72 -19.22 7.05
C GLN A 126 -5.92 -18.33 6.11
N ALA A 127 -5.98 -17.00 6.30
CA ALA A 127 -5.26 -16.04 5.48
C ALA A 127 -3.73 -16.16 5.66
N ILE A 128 -3.25 -16.34 6.90
CA ILE A 128 -1.83 -16.58 7.21
C ILE A 128 -1.37 -17.89 6.57
N ALA A 129 -2.15 -18.97 6.74
CA ALA A 129 -1.85 -20.28 6.15
C ALA A 129 -1.77 -20.23 4.62
N ALA A 130 -2.70 -19.53 3.97
CA ALA A 130 -2.70 -19.36 2.52
C ALA A 130 -1.48 -18.59 2.00
N ARG A 131 -0.95 -17.65 2.80
CA ARG A 131 0.19 -16.81 2.42
C ARG A 131 1.54 -17.41 2.77
N LYS A 132 1.69 -17.96 3.98
CA LYS A 132 2.97 -18.41 4.55
C LYS A 132 3.13 -19.94 4.54
N GLY A 133 2.08 -20.71 4.15
CA GLY A 133 2.04 -22.16 4.25
C GLY A 133 1.49 -22.64 5.60
N LEU A 134 0.85 -23.83 5.59
CA LEU A 134 0.21 -24.40 6.79
C LEU A 134 1.20 -24.88 7.86
N ASP A 135 2.43 -25.17 7.47
CA ASP A 135 3.44 -25.79 8.32
C ASP A 135 4.35 -24.79 9.06
N GLU A 136 4.24 -23.50 8.76
CA GLU A 136 5.19 -22.50 9.29
C GLU A 136 4.82 -21.95 10.67
N ARG A 137 3.52 -21.99 11.05
CA ARG A 137 3.09 -21.50 12.37
C ARG A 137 2.04 -22.39 13.01
N SER A 138 2.25 -22.71 14.29
CA SER A 138 1.25 -23.43 15.09
C SER A 138 0.01 -22.56 15.36
N VAL A 139 -1.14 -23.18 15.57
CA VAL A 139 -2.39 -22.48 15.96
C VAL A 139 -2.19 -21.60 17.20
N LEU A 140 -1.33 -22.05 18.12
CA LEU A 140 -1.02 -21.33 19.36
C LEU A 140 -0.23 -20.05 19.08
N GLU A 141 0.78 -20.10 18.20
CA GLU A 141 1.58 -18.92 17.83
C GLU A 141 0.71 -17.85 17.18
N VAL A 142 -0.12 -18.21 16.20
CA VAL A 142 -1.07 -17.28 15.57
C VAL A 142 -1.99 -16.62 16.60
N ARG A 143 -2.45 -17.39 17.61
CA ARG A 143 -3.30 -16.86 18.67
C ARG A 143 -2.54 -15.92 19.61
N LEU A 144 -1.30 -16.21 19.93
CA LEU A 144 -0.46 -15.33 20.76
C LEU A 144 -0.17 -14.01 20.05
N ASP A 145 0.25 -14.05 18.78
CA ASP A 145 0.48 -12.85 17.96
C ASP A 145 -0.81 -12.01 17.84
N LEU A 146 -1.95 -12.69 17.64
CA LEU A 146 -3.26 -12.02 17.56
C LEU A 146 -3.57 -11.25 18.85
N MET A 147 -3.39 -11.90 20.02
CA MET A 147 -3.66 -11.26 21.32
C MET A 147 -2.71 -10.09 21.58
N GLU A 148 -1.43 -10.22 21.22
CA GLU A 148 -0.44 -9.15 21.37
C GLU A 148 -0.79 -7.94 20.49
N TRP A 149 -1.15 -8.16 19.22
CA TRP A 149 -1.56 -7.08 18.35
C TRP A 149 -2.88 -6.44 18.76
N MET A 150 -3.84 -7.22 19.26
CA MET A 150 -5.10 -6.68 19.80
C MET A 150 -4.85 -5.75 20.99
N ASP A 151 -3.95 -6.12 21.91
CA ASP A 151 -3.55 -5.26 23.04
C ASP A 151 -2.94 -3.94 22.54
N ARG A 152 -1.99 -3.99 21.60
CA ARG A 152 -1.36 -2.80 21.00
C ARG A 152 -2.35 -1.87 20.29
N LEU A 153 -3.40 -2.42 19.69
CA LEU A 153 -4.45 -1.68 19.00
C LEU A 153 -5.61 -1.26 19.93
N GLY A 154 -5.51 -1.58 21.22
CA GLY A 154 -6.57 -1.28 22.20
C GLY A 154 -7.89 -2.00 21.87
N MET A 155 -7.82 -3.23 21.37
CA MET A 155 -8.96 -4.07 21.04
C MET A 155 -9.24 -5.07 22.18
N ASP A 156 -10.51 -5.26 22.53
CA ASP A 156 -10.90 -6.29 23.48
C ASP A 156 -10.56 -7.70 22.93
N PRO A 157 -9.86 -8.56 23.69
CA PRO A 157 -9.56 -9.94 23.28
C PRO A 157 -10.78 -10.75 22.84
N ALA A 158 -11.98 -10.45 23.36
CA ALA A 158 -13.23 -11.10 22.95
C ALA A 158 -13.54 -10.88 21.44
N PHE A 159 -12.95 -9.86 20.82
CA PHE A 159 -13.09 -9.61 19.39
C PHE A 159 -12.60 -10.75 18.51
N ALA A 160 -11.61 -11.51 18.97
CA ALA A 160 -11.06 -12.65 18.24
C ALA A 160 -12.12 -13.71 17.87
N GLU A 161 -13.10 -13.90 18.73
CA GLU A 161 -14.16 -14.89 18.56
C GLU A 161 -15.43 -14.32 17.89
N ARG A 162 -15.51 -12.99 17.68
CA ARG A 162 -16.64 -12.38 16.96
C ARG A 162 -16.54 -12.66 15.46
N HIS A 163 -17.68 -12.73 14.79
CA HIS A 163 -17.72 -12.89 13.34
C HIS A 163 -17.12 -11.67 12.64
N LEU A 164 -16.34 -11.91 11.59
CA LEU A 164 -15.58 -10.89 10.87
C LEU A 164 -16.51 -9.75 10.39
N ASN A 165 -16.27 -8.55 10.88
CA ASN A 165 -16.98 -7.30 10.56
C ASN A 165 -18.49 -7.31 10.88
N ASP A 166 -19.04 -8.40 11.46
CA ASP A 166 -20.47 -8.50 11.77
C ASP A 166 -20.80 -7.72 13.05
N GLY A 167 -21.64 -6.68 12.91
CA GLY A 167 -22.00 -5.79 14.01
C GLY A 167 -20.85 -4.94 14.54
N PHE A 168 -19.75 -4.79 13.80
CA PHE A 168 -18.65 -3.90 14.19
C PHE A 168 -19.01 -2.44 13.93
N SER A 169 -18.63 -1.56 14.85
CA SER A 169 -18.62 -0.11 14.61
C SER A 169 -17.58 0.25 13.53
N GLY A 170 -17.65 1.45 12.97
CA GLY A 170 -16.68 1.92 11.99
C GLY A 170 -15.23 1.84 12.51
N GLY A 171 -14.99 2.34 13.72
CA GLY A 171 -13.67 2.28 14.34
C GLY A 171 -13.18 0.86 14.65
N GLU A 172 -14.07 -0.06 15.01
CA GLU A 172 -13.74 -1.47 15.21
C GLU A 172 -13.35 -2.15 13.90
N ARG A 173 -14.07 -1.89 12.80
CA ARG A 173 -13.73 -2.41 11.47
C ARG A 173 -12.34 -1.94 11.03
N LYS A 174 -12.02 -0.65 11.20
CA LYS A 174 -10.72 -0.12 10.81
C LYS A 174 -9.57 -0.67 11.65
N ARG A 175 -9.76 -0.81 12.98
CA ARG A 175 -8.76 -1.50 13.82
C ARG A 175 -8.58 -2.96 13.42
N ASN A 176 -9.65 -3.64 13.03
CA ASN A 176 -9.58 -5.02 12.53
C ASN A 176 -8.81 -5.11 11.20
N GLU A 177 -8.92 -4.12 10.30
CA GLU A 177 -8.11 -4.07 9.08
C GLU A 177 -6.61 -3.86 9.38
N ILE A 178 -6.28 -2.98 10.33
CA ILE A 178 -4.90 -2.80 10.79
C ILE A 178 -4.36 -4.08 11.46
N LEU A 179 -5.18 -4.77 12.25
CA LEU A 179 -4.85 -6.07 12.83
C LEU A 179 -4.54 -7.11 11.74
N GLN A 180 -5.35 -7.17 10.68
CA GLN A 180 -5.11 -8.03 9.52
C GLN A 180 -3.79 -7.67 8.84
N MET A 181 -3.53 -6.39 8.59
CA MET A 181 -2.28 -5.92 7.99
C MET A 181 -1.07 -6.31 8.84
N ALA A 182 -1.15 -6.16 10.16
CA ALA A 182 -0.08 -6.51 11.08
C ALA A 182 0.28 -8.01 11.04
N LEU A 183 -0.73 -8.88 11.06
CA LEU A 183 -0.53 -10.34 11.10
C LEU A 183 -0.20 -10.95 9.74
N LEU A 184 -0.71 -10.35 8.67
CA LEU A 184 -0.41 -10.80 7.31
C LEU A 184 0.95 -10.30 6.81
N GLU A 185 1.52 -9.25 7.40
CA GLU A 185 2.84 -8.69 7.04
C GLU A 185 3.01 -8.50 5.51
N PRO A 186 2.16 -7.71 4.86
CA PRO A 186 2.21 -7.56 3.41
C PRO A 186 3.51 -6.92 2.95
N ALA A 187 3.89 -7.15 1.68
CA ALA A 187 4.96 -6.41 1.05
C ALA A 187 4.53 -4.95 0.80
N ILE A 188 3.28 -4.78 0.32
CA ILE A 188 2.67 -3.47 0.12
C ILE A 188 1.21 -3.48 0.59
N ALA A 189 0.81 -2.41 1.28
CA ALA A 189 -0.55 -2.21 1.77
C ALA A 189 -1.19 -0.98 1.12
N PHE A 190 -2.40 -1.17 0.58
CA PHE A 190 -3.28 -0.09 0.18
C PHE A 190 -4.28 0.18 1.29
N LEU A 191 -4.35 1.42 1.77
CA LEU A 191 -5.28 1.88 2.79
C LEU A 191 -6.30 2.81 2.11
N ASP A 192 -7.42 2.24 1.65
CA ASP A 192 -8.41 2.99 0.87
C ASP A 192 -9.44 3.64 1.79
N GLU A 193 -9.35 4.98 1.90
CA GLU A 193 -10.23 5.82 2.73
C GLU A 193 -10.47 5.24 4.13
N THR A 194 -9.39 4.79 4.79
CA THR A 194 -9.45 4.20 6.15
C THR A 194 -9.86 5.21 7.21
N ASP A 195 -9.94 6.46 6.87
CA ASP A 195 -10.36 7.62 7.65
C ASP A 195 -11.88 7.92 7.52
N SER A 196 -12.55 7.36 6.53
CA SER A 196 -13.96 7.65 6.25
C SER A 196 -14.88 7.23 7.40
N GLY A 197 -15.70 8.18 7.89
CA GLY A 197 -16.67 7.95 8.95
C GLY A 197 -16.09 7.75 10.35
N LEU A 198 -14.80 8.07 10.56
CA LEU A 198 -14.15 8.04 11.85
C LEU A 198 -14.18 9.40 12.52
N ASP A 199 -14.33 9.42 13.85
CA ASP A 199 -14.00 10.59 14.64
C ASP A 199 -12.48 10.78 14.79
N ILE A 200 -12.06 11.92 15.31
CA ILE A 200 -10.64 12.30 15.43
C ILE A 200 -9.86 11.30 16.30
N ASP A 201 -10.48 10.75 17.34
CA ASP A 201 -9.81 9.82 18.25
C ASP A 201 -9.62 8.44 17.59
N ALA A 202 -10.63 7.94 16.88
CA ALA A 202 -10.53 6.71 16.10
C ALA A 202 -9.50 6.85 14.96
N LEU A 203 -9.44 8.00 14.28
CA LEU A 203 -8.45 8.32 13.27
C LEU A 203 -7.01 8.22 13.81
N ARG A 204 -6.76 8.81 14.98
CA ARG A 204 -5.44 8.73 15.64
C ARG A 204 -5.06 7.30 16.01
N VAL A 205 -6.02 6.48 16.46
CA VAL A 205 -5.76 5.07 16.77
C VAL A 205 -5.35 4.31 15.50
N VAL A 206 -6.04 4.52 14.37
CA VAL A 206 -5.71 3.93 13.08
C VAL A 206 -4.31 4.37 12.62
N ALA A 207 -4.02 5.67 12.64
CA ALA A 207 -2.72 6.20 12.24
C ALA A 207 -1.57 5.62 13.07
N ARG A 208 -1.74 5.57 14.41
CA ARG A 208 -0.76 4.93 15.30
C ARG A 208 -0.59 3.45 15.00
N GLY A 209 -1.68 2.73 14.72
CA GLY A 209 -1.65 1.33 14.31
C GLY A 209 -0.80 1.13 13.06
N VAL A 210 -1.02 1.92 12.01
CA VAL A 210 -0.23 1.89 10.76
C VAL A 210 1.25 2.13 11.04
N ARG A 211 1.58 3.17 11.85
CA ARG A 211 2.98 3.46 12.25
C ARG A 211 3.61 2.31 13.02
N THR A 212 2.87 1.69 13.95
CA THR A 212 3.37 0.55 14.72
C THR A 212 3.71 -0.61 13.80
N VAL A 213 2.82 -0.95 12.87
CA VAL A 213 3.07 -2.02 11.89
C VAL A 213 4.29 -1.70 11.01
N ARG A 214 4.40 -0.47 10.51
CA ARG A 214 5.58 -0.04 9.72
C ARG A 214 6.89 -0.15 10.47
N ASN A 215 6.92 0.23 11.75
CA ASN A 215 8.13 0.16 12.56
C ASN A 215 8.61 -1.28 12.74
N GLU A 216 7.71 -2.26 12.77
CA GLU A 216 8.04 -3.68 12.86
C GLU A 216 8.37 -4.30 11.49
N HIS A 217 7.81 -3.75 10.41
CA HIS A 217 8.01 -4.20 9.04
C HIS A 217 8.55 -3.06 8.16
N PRO A 218 9.81 -2.61 8.38
CA PRO A 218 10.36 -1.40 7.75
C PRO A 218 10.50 -1.49 6.22
N ALA A 219 10.44 -2.68 5.64
CA ALA A 219 10.43 -2.87 4.19
C ALA A 219 9.03 -2.79 3.56
N MET A 220 7.96 -2.73 4.38
CA MET A 220 6.58 -2.67 3.88
C MET A 220 6.31 -1.31 3.23
N GLY A 221 5.93 -1.32 1.94
CA GLY A 221 5.39 -0.14 1.27
C GLY A 221 3.94 0.13 1.68
N VAL A 222 3.55 1.39 1.75
CA VAL A 222 2.17 1.78 2.07
C VAL A 222 1.68 2.83 1.09
N ILE A 223 0.49 2.62 0.52
CA ILE A 223 -0.22 3.63 -0.26
C ILE A 223 -1.50 3.99 0.51
N VAL A 224 -1.61 5.25 0.91
CA VAL A 224 -2.76 5.77 1.65
C VAL A 224 -3.63 6.60 0.72
N VAL A 225 -4.86 6.20 0.50
CA VAL A 225 -5.88 7.01 -0.17
C VAL A 225 -6.65 7.76 0.89
N THR A 226 -6.58 9.07 0.89
CA THR A 226 -7.25 9.90 1.90
C THR A 226 -7.57 11.30 1.38
N HIS A 227 -8.55 11.93 2.01
CA HIS A 227 -8.86 13.35 1.87
C HIS A 227 -8.48 14.16 3.11
N TYR A 228 -7.99 13.51 4.17
CA TYR A 228 -7.69 14.15 5.46
C TYR A 228 -6.20 14.37 5.63
N VAL A 229 -5.76 15.63 5.52
CA VAL A 229 -4.36 16.02 5.74
C VAL A 229 -3.89 15.64 7.14
N LYS A 230 -4.76 15.72 8.16
CA LYS A 230 -4.43 15.29 9.53
C LYS A 230 -4.01 13.81 9.65
N LEU A 231 -4.53 12.93 8.80
CA LEU A 231 -4.07 11.54 8.76
C LEU A 231 -2.63 11.49 8.24
N LEU A 232 -2.32 12.29 7.23
CA LEU A 232 -0.97 12.35 6.63
C LEU A 232 0.06 12.96 7.59
N GLU A 233 -0.32 13.94 8.42
CA GLU A 233 0.55 14.47 9.49
C GLU A 233 0.97 13.39 10.49
N GLU A 234 0.10 12.41 10.75
CA GLU A 234 0.38 11.31 11.66
C GLU A 234 1.15 10.15 10.98
N ILE A 235 0.93 9.90 9.69
CA ILE A 235 1.56 8.79 8.95
C ILE A 235 2.89 9.20 8.32
N GLU A 236 3.10 10.51 8.04
CA GLU A 236 4.31 11.10 7.45
C GLU A 236 4.67 10.45 6.10
N PRO A 237 3.96 10.78 5.01
CA PRO A 237 4.23 10.20 3.70
C PRO A 237 5.54 10.72 3.11
N ASP A 238 6.28 9.84 2.43
CA ASP A 238 7.50 10.17 1.67
C ASP A 238 7.15 10.90 0.36
N GLN A 239 5.98 10.57 -0.22
CA GLN A 239 5.48 11.17 -1.46
C GLN A 239 3.97 11.39 -1.39
N VAL A 240 3.52 12.48 -1.98
CA VAL A 240 2.10 12.81 -2.17
C VAL A 240 1.81 12.94 -3.66
N HIS A 241 0.76 12.27 -4.13
CA HIS A 241 0.35 12.29 -5.54
C HIS A 241 -1.06 12.83 -5.66
N ILE A 242 -1.27 13.75 -6.61
CA ILE A 242 -2.59 14.29 -6.94
C ILE A 242 -3.12 13.58 -8.16
N LEU A 243 -4.22 12.86 -8.00
CA LEU A 243 -4.95 12.19 -9.06
C LEU A 243 -6.16 13.04 -9.48
N VAL A 244 -6.24 13.38 -10.77
CA VAL A 244 -7.39 14.07 -11.37
C VAL A 244 -7.74 13.38 -12.68
N ASP A 245 -9.01 13.10 -12.91
CA ASP A 245 -9.53 12.49 -14.15
C ASP A 245 -8.75 11.25 -14.61
N GLY A 246 -8.34 10.41 -13.66
CA GLY A 246 -7.64 9.15 -13.92
C GLY A 246 -6.15 9.30 -14.24
N GLN A 247 -5.54 10.45 -13.96
CA GLN A 247 -4.11 10.71 -14.17
C GLN A 247 -3.46 11.32 -12.94
N ILE A 248 -2.23 10.94 -12.64
CA ILE A 248 -1.40 11.66 -11.66
C ILE A 248 -0.90 12.94 -12.33
N VAL A 249 -1.39 14.09 -11.85
CA VAL A 249 -1.10 15.40 -12.43
C VAL A 249 0.03 16.13 -11.73
N GLU A 250 0.28 15.82 -10.46
CA GLU A 250 1.42 16.35 -9.69
C GLU A 250 1.85 15.33 -8.65
N SER A 251 3.15 15.28 -8.37
CA SER A 251 3.74 14.51 -7.29
C SER A 251 4.73 15.40 -6.54
N GLY A 252 4.77 15.29 -5.23
CA GLY A 252 5.63 16.10 -4.36
C GLY A 252 5.78 15.49 -2.97
N ASP A 253 6.31 16.25 -2.06
CA ASP A 253 6.46 15.91 -0.64
C ASP A 253 5.19 16.25 0.18
N ALA A 254 5.29 16.20 1.51
CA ALA A 254 4.18 16.48 2.41
C ALA A 254 3.60 17.91 2.27
N ASP A 255 4.39 18.89 1.78
CA ASP A 255 3.91 20.26 1.58
C ASP A 255 2.81 20.32 0.52
N LEU A 256 2.83 19.38 -0.45
CA LEU A 256 1.79 19.27 -1.46
C LEU A 256 0.40 18.98 -0.84
N ALA A 257 0.34 18.16 0.21
CA ALA A 257 -0.91 17.89 0.92
C ALA A 257 -1.45 19.14 1.63
N GLN A 258 -0.58 19.98 2.20
CA GLN A 258 -0.98 21.23 2.83
C GLN A 258 -1.49 22.24 1.79
N ARG A 259 -0.88 22.29 0.61
CA ARG A 259 -1.39 23.12 -0.49
C ARG A 259 -2.82 22.75 -0.89
N ILE A 260 -3.10 21.45 -0.99
CA ILE A 260 -4.46 20.96 -1.29
C ILE A 260 -5.47 21.41 -0.23
N GLU A 261 -5.10 21.37 1.06
CA GLU A 261 -5.99 21.80 2.15
C GLU A 261 -6.35 23.29 2.04
N HIS A 262 -5.40 24.13 1.64
CA HIS A 262 -5.58 25.58 1.51
C HIS A 262 -6.25 26.01 0.20
N GLU A 263 -5.89 25.39 -0.92
CA GLU A 263 -6.26 25.84 -2.27
C GLU A 263 -7.39 24.97 -2.88
N GLY A 264 -7.66 23.80 -2.30
CA GLY A 264 -8.56 22.81 -2.90
C GLY A 264 -7.95 22.18 -4.16
N TYR A 265 -8.77 21.51 -4.95
CA TYR A 265 -8.34 20.84 -6.19
C TYR A 265 -8.54 21.68 -7.46
N ASP A 266 -8.99 22.93 -7.37
CA ASP A 266 -9.35 23.73 -8.54
C ASP A 266 -8.13 24.09 -9.40
N ALA A 267 -6.95 24.21 -8.81
CA ALA A 267 -5.69 24.47 -9.53
C ALA A 267 -5.32 23.34 -10.52
N TRP A 268 -5.79 22.12 -10.28
CA TRP A 268 -5.47 20.92 -11.09
C TRP A 268 -6.63 20.47 -11.99
N ARG A 269 -7.79 21.15 -11.92
CA ARG A 269 -8.90 20.84 -12.85
C ARG A 269 -8.62 21.47 -14.21
N PRO A 270 -8.85 20.75 -15.31
CA PRO A 270 -8.78 21.36 -16.61
C PRO A 270 -9.77 22.52 -16.67
N VAL A 271 -9.30 23.67 -17.14
CA VAL A 271 -10.16 24.85 -17.36
C VAL A 271 -11.27 24.41 -18.33
N SER A 272 -12.52 24.34 -17.85
CA SER A 272 -13.68 24.07 -18.71
C SER A 272 -13.76 25.24 -19.70
N LEU A 273 -13.46 24.98 -20.98
CA LEU A 273 -13.63 25.90 -22.10
C LEU A 273 -15.11 26.00 -22.48
#